data_6922a9dedc783e8ebead5add2b0557c5
#
_entry.id   6922a9dedc783e8ebead5add2b0557c5
#
_cell.length_a   1.000
_cell.length_b   1.000
_cell.length_c   1.000
_cell.angle_alpha   90.00
_cell.angle_beta   90.00
_cell.angle_gamma   90.00
#
_symmetry.space_group_name_H-M   'P 1'
#
loop_
_entity.id
_entity.type
_entity.pdbx_description
1 polymer ?
#
loop_
_entity_poly.entity_id
_entity_poly.type
_entity_poly.pdbx_seq_one_letter_code
_entity_poly.pdbx_strand_id
1 'polypeptide(L)'
;RSNEELETLNNQILEDFISKKTKLYIDNRLYLKRMILSNYKKSFEVVNKIIDNKNIQKFICNIEKNIKLIGITNTGKVFHIDWESSINKDYKLDNKILGNIHPSEIINFHSINKETRNYLCILNSDGRFKKVLFDEDMIKSNRSFTITKLKNNLNTIDSFISNESKDLIILTSIGRIFKFNLSNKFLTPTSKQSQGLIIAKLLPSEKIVSCCTFNN
;
A
#
# COMPACT_ATOMS: atom_id res chain seq x y z
N ARG A 1 -19.75 -20.45 -19.40
CA ARG A 1 -20.11 -20.37 -17.96
C ARG A 1 -20.83 -19.07 -17.73
N SER A 2 -21.95 -19.08 -17.01
CA SER A 2 -22.68 -17.87 -16.64
C SER A 2 -21.83 -17.02 -15.67
N ASN A 3 -22.09 -15.71 -15.60
CA ASN A 3 -21.39 -14.85 -14.62
C ASN A 3 -21.60 -15.33 -13.19
N GLU A 4 -22.77 -15.86 -12.86
CA GLU A 4 -23.09 -16.43 -11.54
C GLU A 4 -22.24 -17.67 -11.20
N GLU A 5 -22.00 -18.57 -12.17
CA GLU A 5 -21.14 -19.76 -11.97
C GLU A 5 -19.67 -19.32 -11.71
N LEU A 6 -19.19 -18.30 -12.40
CA LEU A 6 -17.83 -17.75 -12.18
C LEU A 6 -17.71 -17.08 -10.82
N GLU A 7 -18.70 -16.32 -10.40
CA GLU A 7 -18.73 -15.67 -9.09
C GLU A 7 -18.76 -16.70 -7.95
N THR A 8 -19.62 -17.73 -8.09
CA THR A 8 -19.67 -18.84 -7.13
C THR A 8 -18.33 -19.56 -7.00
N LEU A 9 -17.69 -19.86 -8.14
CA LEU A 9 -16.38 -20.51 -8.15
C LEU A 9 -15.30 -19.61 -7.50
N ASN A 10 -15.28 -18.33 -7.81
CA ASN A 10 -14.31 -17.39 -7.21
C ASN A 10 -14.49 -17.26 -5.69
N ASN A 11 -15.74 -17.26 -5.21
CA ASN A 11 -16.03 -17.25 -3.78
C ASN A 11 -15.55 -18.53 -3.08
N GLN A 12 -15.75 -19.69 -3.68
CA GLN A 12 -15.24 -20.98 -3.16
C GLN A 12 -13.70 -20.98 -3.06
N ILE A 13 -13.01 -20.45 -4.05
CA ILE A 13 -11.56 -20.35 -4.06
C ILE A 13 -11.08 -19.37 -3.01
N LEU A 14 -11.77 -18.25 -2.84
CA LEU A 14 -11.46 -17.26 -1.80
C LEU A 14 -11.57 -17.88 -0.40
N GLU A 15 -12.64 -18.63 -0.11
CA GLU A 15 -12.82 -19.33 1.15
C GLU A 15 -11.71 -20.38 1.39
N ASP A 16 -11.32 -21.11 0.35
CA ASP A 16 -10.22 -22.07 0.44
C ASP A 16 -8.89 -21.37 0.75
N PHE A 17 -8.61 -20.24 0.13
CA PHE A 17 -7.41 -19.47 0.42
C PHE A 17 -7.40 -18.90 1.84
N ILE A 18 -8.54 -18.44 2.34
CA ILE A 18 -8.68 -17.94 3.72
C ILE A 18 -8.44 -19.10 4.70
N SER A 19 -9.07 -20.24 4.51
CA SER A 19 -8.95 -21.43 5.37
C SER A 19 -7.51 -21.94 5.45
N LYS A 20 -6.77 -21.87 4.34
CA LYS A 20 -5.37 -22.27 4.22
C LYS A 20 -4.37 -21.17 4.63
N LYS A 21 -4.85 -20.02 5.13
CA LYS A 21 -4.02 -18.86 5.48
C LYS A 21 -3.09 -18.43 4.35
N THR A 22 -3.61 -18.44 3.12
CA THR A 22 -2.85 -18.05 1.93
C THR A 22 -2.46 -16.58 2.01
N LYS A 23 -1.23 -16.28 1.61
CA LYS A 23 -0.73 -14.91 1.50
C LYS A 23 -0.73 -14.45 0.04
N LEU A 24 -1.04 -13.18 -0.19
CA LEU A 24 -0.71 -12.48 -1.43
C LEU A 24 0.63 -11.77 -1.24
N TYR A 25 1.48 -11.81 -2.25
CA TYR A 25 2.72 -11.04 -2.26
C TYR A 25 3.03 -10.49 -3.65
N ILE A 26 3.77 -9.38 -3.69
CA ILE A 26 4.26 -8.75 -4.90
C ILE A 26 5.80 -8.80 -4.85
N ASP A 27 6.41 -9.39 -5.87
CA ASP A 27 7.87 -9.47 -5.97
C ASP A 27 8.47 -8.21 -6.64
N ASN A 28 9.80 -8.12 -6.68
CA ASN A 28 10.53 -6.99 -7.26
C ASN A 28 10.35 -6.85 -8.78
N ARG A 29 9.84 -7.89 -9.46
CA ARG A 29 9.49 -7.87 -10.88
C ARG A 29 8.03 -7.51 -11.11
N LEU A 30 7.31 -7.12 -10.05
CA LEU A 30 5.89 -6.79 -10.03
C LEU A 30 4.97 -7.95 -10.43
N TYR A 31 5.33 -9.18 -10.06
CA TYR A 31 4.41 -10.31 -10.13
C TYR A 31 3.61 -10.39 -8.83
N LEU A 32 2.29 -10.41 -8.97
CA LEU A 32 1.37 -10.78 -7.88
C LEU A 32 1.24 -12.28 -7.84
N LYS A 33 1.54 -12.86 -6.70
CA LYS A 33 1.60 -14.30 -6.47
C LYS A 33 0.93 -14.68 -5.17
N ARG A 34 0.67 -15.98 -5.02
CA ARG A 34 0.05 -16.57 -3.83
C ARG A 34 0.98 -17.58 -3.20
N MET A 35 0.93 -17.63 -1.88
CA MET A 35 1.71 -18.58 -1.09
C MET A 35 0.83 -19.19 0.00
N ILE A 36 0.65 -20.51 -0.03
CA ILE A 36 -0.11 -21.25 0.98
C ILE A 36 0.82 -21.59 2.14
N LEU A 37 0.48 -21.13 3.33
CA LEU A 37 1.21 -21.42 4.57
C LEU A 37 0.52 -22.58 5.31
N SER A 38 0.58 -23.79 4.75
CA SER A 38 -0.10 -24.96 5.32
C SER A 38 0.63 -25.61 6.52
N ASN A 39 1.91 -25.31 6.74
CA ASN A 39 2.73 -25.84 7.84
C ASN A 39 3.88 -24.90 8.16
N TYR A 40 4.18 -24.67 9.44
CA TYR A 40 5.24 -23.75 9.88
C TYR A 40 6.63 -24.11 9.29
N LYS A 41 6.98 -25.40 9.23
CA LYS A 41 8.23 -25.85 8.60
C LYS A 41 8.28 -25.58 7.10
N LYS A 42 7.18 -25.86 6.38
CA LYS A 42 7.09 -25.56 4.93
C LYS A 42 7.07 -24.06 4.66
N SER A 43 6.49 -23.27 5.56
CA SER A 43 6.49 -21.81 5.46
C SER A 43 7.90 -21.25 5.50
N PHE A 44 8.75 -21.76 6.38
CA PHE A 44 10.14 -21.33 6.52
C PHE A 44 10.96 -21.68 5.27
N GLU A 45 10.79 -22.88 4.72
CA GLU A 45 11.43 -23.29 3.47
C GLU A 45 10.98 -22.46 2.26
N VAL A 46 9.70 -22.13 2.19
CA VAL A 46 9.15 -21.27 1.11
C VAL A 46 9.68 -19.84 1.22
N VAL A 47 9.75 -19.29 2.43
CA VAL A 47 10.35 -17.96 2.67
C VAL A 47 11.82 -17.96 2.29
N ASN A 48 12.59 -18.98 2.68
CA ASN A 48 14.00 -19.11 2.30
C ASN A 48 14.18 -19.24 0.78
N LYS A 49 13.36 -20.04 0.09
CA LYS A 49 13.38 -20.13 -1.38
C LYS A 49 13.08 -18.80 -2.07
N ILE A 50 12.20 -18.00 -1.50
CA ILE A 50 11.88 -16.66 -2.03
C ILE A 50 13.08 -15.72 -1.86
N ILE A 51 13.78 -15.80 -0.72
CA ILE A 51 15.00 -15.04 -0.43
C ILE A 51 16.17 -15.51 -1.30
N ASP A 52 16.39 -16.80 -1.42
CA ASP A 52 17.49 -17.42 -2.18
C ASP A 52 17.40 -17.14 -3.69
N ASN A 53 16.19 -16.96 -4.23
CA ASN A 53 15.98 -16.70 -5.66
C ASN A 53 16.15 -15.22 -6.06
N LYS A 54 16.76 -14.37 -5.23
CA LYS A 54 16.92 -12.92 -5.48
C LYS A 54 15.60 -12.16 -5.76
N ASN A 55 14.47 -12.78 -5.48
CA ASN A 55 13.15 -12.17 -5.64
C ASN A 55 12.76 -11.50 -4.32
N ILE A 56 13.25 -10.29 -4.11
CA ILE A 56 12.89 -9.50 -2.93
C ILE A 56 11.39 -9.22 -2.98
N GLN A 57 10.69 -9.54 -1.90
CA GLN A 57 9.29 -9.17 -1.73
C GLN A 57 9.20 -7.66 -1.50
N LYS A 58 8.38 -6.99 -2.31
CA LYS A 58 8.01 -5.58 -2.08
C LYS A 58 6.81 -5.46 -1.14
N PHE A 59 5.97 -6.48 -1.10
CA PHE A 59 4.73 -6.45 -0.33
C PHE A 59 4.23 -7.86 -0.04
N ILE A 60 3.62 -8.05 1.12
CA ILE A 60 2.91 -9.27 1.53
C ILE A 60 1.72 -8.93 2.41
N CYS A 61 0.57 -9.59 2.21
CA CYS A 61 -0.60 -9.49 3.07
C CYS A 61 -1.34 -10.82 3.19
N ASN A 62 -2.24 -10.91 4.17
CA ASN A 62 -3.21 -12.01 4.23
C ASN A 62 -4.25 -11.85 3.13
N ILE A 63 -4.76 -12.97 2.64
CA ILE A 63 -6.01 -12.98 1.89
C ILE A 63 -7.15 -13.00 2.91
N GLU A 64 -8.00 -11.99 2.84
CA GLU A 64 -9.20 -11.84 3.66
C GLU A 64 -10.34 -11.37 2.76
N LYS A 65 -11.58 -11.57 3.23
CA LYS A 65 -12.74 -10.99 2.55
C LYS A 65 -12.61 -9.46 2.51
N ASN A 66 -13.09 -8.88 1.41
CA ASN A 66 -13.20 -7.43 1.26
C ASN A 66 -11.88 -6.64 1.32
N ILE A 67 -10.72 -7.29 1.14
CA ILE A 67 -9.48 -6.54 0.97
C ILE A 67 -9.38 -5.96 -0.44
N LYS A 68 -8.85 -4.74 -0.51
CA LYS A 68 -8.43 -4.08 -1.76
C LYS A 68 -6.93 -3.84 -1.73
N LEU A 69 -6.30 -4.06 -2.86
CA LEU A 69 -4.88 -3.78 -3.04
C LEU A 69 -4.71 -2.47 -3.81
N ILE A 70 -3.83 -1.62 -3.31
CA ILE A 70 -3.45 -0.38 -3.98
C ILE A 70 -1.93 -0.25 -4.05
N GLY A 71 -1.46 0.45 -5.08
CA GLY A 71 -0.07 0.90 -5.17
C GLY A 71 0.01 2.42 -5.11
N ILE A 72 1.10 2.92 -4.56
CA ILE A 72 1.40 4.34 -4.40
C ILE A 72 2.68 4.68 -5.15
N THR A 73 2.69 5.82 -5.83
CA THR A 73 3.86 6.30 -6.58
C THR A 73 4.55 7.48 -5.89
N ASN A 74 5.82 7.68 -6.19
CA ASN A 74 6.58 8.85 -5.74
C ASN A 74 6.04 10.17 -6.32
N THR A 75 5.23 10.10 -7.38
CA THR A 75 4.53 11.25 -7.98
C THR A 75 3.19 11.56 -7.32
N GLY A 76 2.84 10.88 -6.24
CA GLY A 76 1.60 11.11 -5.48
C GLY A 76 0.34 10.55 -6.14
N LYS A 77 0.48 9.51 -6.97
CA LYS A 77 -0.65 8.79 -7.56
C LYS A 77 -0.95 7.51 -6.80
N VAL A 78 -2.22 7.12 -6.82
CA VAL A 78 -2.72 5.83 -6.31
C VAL A 78 -3.31 5.06 -7.48
N PHE A 79 -3.06 3.77 -7.54
CA PHE A 79 -3.70 2.87 -8.49
C PHE A 79 -4.22 1.62 -7.79
N HIS A 80 -5.31 1.07 -8.31
CA HIS A 80 -5.93 -0.13 -7.78
C HIS A 80 -5.39 -1.38 -8.50
N ILE A 81 -5.26 -2.48 -7.74
CA ILE A 81 -4.87 -3.78 -8.26
C ILE A 81 -6.05 -4.73 -8.07
N ASP A 82 -6.70 -5.07 -9.18
CA ASP A 82 -7.82 -6.00 -9.21
C ASP A 82 -7.31 -7.45 -9.11
N TRP A 83 -6.97 -7.86 -7.90
CA TRP A 83 -6.47 -9.20 -7.63
C TRP A 83 -7.57 -10.28 -7.65
N GLU A 84 -8.82 -9.89 -7.41
CA GLU A 84 -9.98 -10.78 -7.33
C GLU A 84 -10.34 -11.37 -8.70
N SER A 85 -10.21 -10.57 -9.77
CA SER A 85 -10.46 -11.03 -11.15
C SER A 85 -9.49 -12.11 -11.62
N SER A 86 -8.34 -12.23 -10.96
CA SER A 86 -7.28 -13.20 -11.27
C SER A 86 -6.94 -14.08 -10.08
N ILE A 87 -7.95 -14.43 -9.26
CA ILE A 87 -7.76 -15.11 -7.98
C ILE A 87 -6.97 -16.44 -8.11
N ASN A 88 -7.03 -17.09 -9.25
CA ASN A 88 -6.41 -18.39 -9.52
C ASN A 88 -5.05 -18.33 -10.20
N LYS A 89 -4.58 -17.16 -10.61
CA LYS A 89 -3.40 -17.05 -11.46
C LYS A 89 -2.41 -16.04 -10.91
N ASP A 90 -1.14 -16.41 -10.94
CA ASP A 90 -0.08 -15.42 -10.83
C ASP A 90 -0.08 -14.54 -12.07
N TYR A 91 0.06 -13.23 -11.88
CA TYR A 91 0.12 -12.32 -13.01
C TYR A 91 1.06 -11.14 -12.76
N LYS A 92 1.59 -10.62 -13.82
CA LYS A 92 2.42 -9.42 -13.79
C LYS A 92 1.56 -8.18 -13.77
N LEU A 93 1.89 -7.21 -12.94
CA LEU A 93 1.31 -5.87 -12.99
C LEU A 93 1.83 -5.18 -14.26
N ASP A 94 1.07 -5.31 -15.33
CA ASP A 94 1.39 -4.80 -16.66
C ASP A 94 0.75 -3.41 -16.90
N ASN A 95 0.90 -2.91 -18.12
CA ASN A 95 0.37 -1.61 -18.52
C ASN A 95 -1.16 -1.50 -18.43
N LYS A 96 -1.91 -2.61 -18.38
CA LYS A 96 -3.37 -2.57 -18.18
C LYS A 96 -3.71 -2.12 -16.75
N ILE A 97 -2.88 -2.50 -15.78
CA ILE A 97 -3.03 -2.15 -14.37
C ILE A 97 -2.33 -0.84 -14.08
N LEU A 98 -1.08 -0.70 -14.54
CA LEU A 98 -0.24 0.47 -14.25
C LEU A 98 -0.62 1.70 -15.09
N GLY A 99 -1.22 1.50 -16.27
CA GLY A 99 -1.50 2.59 -17.21
C GLY A 99 -0.20 3.31 -17.61
N ASN A 100 -0.11 4.59 -17.30
CA ASN A 100 1.08 5.42 -17.57
C ASN A 100 2.07 5.48 -16.40
N ILE A 101 1.94 4.60 -15.39
CA ILE A 101 2.83 4.55 -14.24
C ILE A 101 4.05 3.72 -14.60
N HIS A 102 5.24 4.31 -14.49
CA HIS A 102 6.47 3.55 -14.64
C HIS A 102 6.75 2.73 -13.37
N PRO A 103 7.22 1.48 -13.49
CA PRO A 103 7.51 0.62 -12.32
C PRO A 103 8.43 1.24 -11.28
N SER A 104 9.40 2.06 -11.69
CA SER A 104 10.32 2.76 -10.78
C SER A 104 9.67 3.89 -9.96
N GLU A 105 8.48 4.35 -10.36
CA GLU A 105 7.74 5.34 -9.59
C GLU A 105 7.02 4.73 -8.37
N ILE A 106 6.82 3.41 -8.35
CA ILE A 106 6.07 2.73 -7.30
C ILE A 106 6.93 2.64 -6.04
N ILE A 107 6.45 3.24 -4.97
CA ILE A 107 7.12 3.27 -3.67
C ILE A 107 6.56 2.26 -2.69
N ASN A 108 5.23 2.10 -2.64
CA ASN A 108 4.56 1.21 -1.68
C ASN A 108 3.36 0.50 -2.29
N PHE A 109 3.01 -0.63 -1.67
CA PHE A 109 1.74 -1.32 -1.85
C PHE A 109 1.05 -1.45 -0.49
N HIS A 110 -0.28 -1.42 -0.49
CA HIS A 110 -1.09 -1.58 0.71
C HIS A 110 -2.28 -2.49 0.45
N SER A 111 -2.65 -3.26 1.47
CA SER A 111 -3.94 -3.92 1.57
C SER A 111 -4.86 -3.12 2.48
N ILE A 112 -6.10 -2.92 2.06
CA ILE A 112 -7.08 -2.14 2.81
C ILE A 112 -8.34 -2.98 2.92
N ASN A 113 -8.79 -3.21 4.15
CA ASN A 113 -10.08 -3.85 4.39
C ASN A 113 -11.18 -2.78 4.25
N LYS A 114 -12.18 -3.05 3.41
CA LYS A 114 -13.30 -2.12 3.16
C LYS A 114 -14.21 -1.91 4.37
N GLU A 115 -14.27 -2.89 5.26
CA GLU A 115 -15.17 -2.86 6.43
C GLU A 115 -14.63 -2.00 7.57
N THR A 116 -13.35 -1.66 7.53
CA THR A 116 -12.70 -0.84 8.55
C THR A 116 -12.47 0.59 8.05
N ARG A 117 -12.68 1.55 8.95
CA ARG A 117 -12.36 2.94 8.68
C ARG A 117 -10.83 3.11 8.64
N ASN A 118 -10.30 3.29 7.45
CA ASN A 118 -8.87 3.44 7.23
C ASN A 118 -8.54 4.81 6.64
N TYR A 119 -7.37 5.31 6.97
CA TYR A 119 -6.80 6.51 6.37
C TYR A 119 -5.56 6.15 5.59
N LEU A 120 -5.47 6.64 4.36
CA LEU A 120 -4.24 6.63 3.59
C LEU A 120 -3.43 7.87 3.99
N CYS A 121 -2.25 7.62 4.53
CA CYS A 121 -1.31 8.63 4.97
C CYS A 121 -0.16 8.74 3.97
N ILE A 122 0.20 9.97 3.61
CA ILE A 122 1.24 10.28 2.62
C ILE A 122 2.22 11.26 3.26
N LEU A 123 3.51 10.96 3.17
CA LEU A 123 4.61 11.83 3.57
C LEU A 123 5.39 12.29 2.34
N ASN A 124 5.50 13.60 2.16
CA ASN A 124 6.22 14.21 1.04
C ASN A 124 7.61 14.70 1.46
N SER A 125 8.49 14.84 0.48
CA SER A 125 9.91 15.21 0.68
C SER A 125 10.14 16.58 1.32
N ASP A 126 9.14 17.47 1.29
CA ASP A 126 9.19 18.78 1.92
C ASP A 126 8.68 18.81 3.38
N GLY A 127 8.44 17.65 3.97
CA GLY A 127 7.91 17.53 5.33
C GLY A 127 6.40 17.71 5.45
N ARG A 128 5.69 17.76 4.33
CA ARG A 128 4.21 17.75 4.31
C ARG A 128 3.68 16.35 4.52
N PHE A 129 2.71 16.29 5.39
CA PHE A 129 1.96 15.08 5.67
C PHE A 129 0.50 15.27 5.27
N LYS A 130 -0.06 14.23 4.72
CA LYS A 130 -1.46 14.19 4.32
C LYS A 130 -2.12 12.92 4.84
N LYS A 131 -3.31 13.07 5.39
CA LYS A 131 -4.16 11.98 5.87
C LYS A 131 -5.49 12.10 5.17
N VAL A 132 -5.87 11.07 4.42
CA VAL A 132 -7.10 11.04 3.62
C VAL A 132 -7.92 9.84 4.04
N LEU A 133 -9.20 10.04 4.31
CA LEU A 133 -10.11 8.92 4.52
C LEU A 133 -10.17 8.09 3.24
N PHE A 134 -9.88 6.81 3.37
CA PHE A 134 -10.01 5.89 2.25
C PHE A 134 -11.49 5.53 2.07
N ASP A 135 -12.01 5.78 0.89
CA ASP A 135 -13.37 5.44 0.50
C ASP A 135 -13.40 4.56 -0.76
N GLU A 136 -14.51 3.87 -0.98
CA GLU A 136 -14.66 2.98 -2.14
C GLU A 136 -14.61 3.73 -3.48
N ASP A 137 -14.97 5.00 -3.52
CA ASP A 137 -14.92 5.79 -4.74
C ASP A 137 -13.48 5.97 -5.25
N MET A 138 -12.50 5.82 -4.36
CA MET A 138 -11.09 5.84 -4.74
C MET A 138 -10.67 4.64 -5.59
N ILE A 139 -11.40 3.53 -5.54
CA ILE A 139 -11.06 2.29 -6.24
C ILE A 139 -12.08 1.86 -7.29
N LYS A 140 -13.19 2.57 -7.45
CA LYS A 140 -14.20 2.28 -8.48
C LYS A 140 -13.69 2.49 -9.91
N SER A 141 -12.68 3.30 -10.07
CA SER A 141 -12.06 3.58 -11.37
C SER A 141 -10.84 2.67 -11.55
N ASN A 142 -10.76 1.98 -12.70
CA ASN A 142 -9.54 1.25 -13.11
C ASN A 142 -8.39 2.19 -13.48
N ARG A 143 -8.51 3.48 -13.20
CA ARG A 143 -7.50 4.49 -13.50
C ARG A 143 -6.81 4.95 -12.22
N SER A 144 -5.53 5.26 -12.35
CA SER A 144 -4.80 5.94 -11.27
C SER A 144 -5.38 7.33 -11.04
N PHE A 145 -5.34 7.80 -9.78
CA PHE A 145 -5.75 9.16 -9.42
C PHE A 145 -4.67 9.82 -8.55
N THR A 146 -4.63 11.14 -8.57
CA THR A 146 -3.69 11.91 -7.75
C THR A 146 -4.24 12.06 -6.34
N ILE A 147 -3.49 11.56 -5.35
CA ILE A 147 -3.84 11.68 -3.93
C ILE A 147 -3.22 12.90 -3.27
N THR A 148 -2.11 13.41 -3.78
CA THR A 148 -1.46 14.62 -3.29
C THR A 148 -0.91 15.44 -4.45
N LYS A 149 -1.14 16.76 -4.42
CA LYS A 149 -0.56 17.68 -5.40
C LYS A 149 0.86 18.03 -4.94
N LEU A 150 1.84 17.55 -5.68
CA LEU A 150 3.24 17.88 -5.45
C LEU A 150 3.60 19.14 -6.22
N LYS A 151 4.42 19.99 -5.61
CA LYS A 151 5.11 21.06 -6.33
C LYS A 151 6.26 20.49 -7.14
N ASN A 152 6.78 21.25 -8.11
CA ASN A 152 7.92 20.83 -8.91
C ASN A 152 9.09 20.39 -8.01
N ASN A 153 9.75 19.30 -8.40
CA ASN A 153 10.89 18.71 -7.69
C ASN A 153 10.58 18.10 -6.32
N LEU A 154 9.32 17.94 -5.94
CA LEU A 154 8.91 17.22 -4.73
C LEU A 154 8.44 15.81 -5.07
N ASN A 155 8.69 14.90 -4.15
CA ASN A 155 8.27 13.51 -4.25
C ASN A 155 7.50 13.08 -3.01
N THR A 156 6.62 12.12 -3.17
CA THR A 156 6.14 11.32 -2.06
C THR A 156 7.27 10.39 -1.62
N ILE A 157 7.63 10.43 -0.35
CA ILE A 157 8.72 9.63 0.24
C ILE A 157 8.19 8.31 0.76
N ASP A 158 7.02 8.34 1.41
CA ASP A 158 6.44 7.16 2.02
C ASP A 158 4.92 7.28 2.14
N SER A 159 4.27 6.14 2.31
CA SER A 159 2.83 6.03 2.57
C SER A 159 2.54 4.87 3.50
N PHE A 160 1.47 4.95 4.25
CA PHE A 160 1.02 3.89 5.14
C PHE A 160 -0.48 3.99 5.42
N ILE A 161 -1.05 2.90 5.93
CA ILE A 161 -2.45 2.86 6.35
C ILE A 161 -2.51 3.04 7.86
N SER A 162 -3.36 3.95 8.31
CA SER A 162 -3.60 4.23 9.73
C SER A 162 -5.06 4.11 10.10
N ASN A 163 -5.31 3.63 11.31
CA ASN A 163 -6.63 3.57 11.96
C ASN A 163 -6.76 4.54 13.16
N GLU A 164 -5.98 5.62 13.18
CA GLU A 164 -5.95 6.67 14.21
C GLU A 164 -5.19 6.33 15.51
N SER A 165 -4.84 5.06 15.77
CA SER A 165 -4.18 4.64 17.01
C SER A 165 -2.66 4.58 16.95
N LYS A 166 -2.05 5.29 15.99
CA LYS A 166 -0.62 5.20 15.73
C LYS A 166 0.09 6.53 15.92
N ASP A 167 1.36 6.45 16.28
CA ASP A 167 2.30 7.56 16.19
C ASP A 167 3.19 7.40 14.94
N LEU A 168 3.62 8.53 14.39
CA LEU A 168 4.57 8.62 13.28
C LEU A 168 5.90 9.16 13.80
N ILE A 169 6.99 8.47 13.49
CA ILE A 169 8.35 8.96 13.65
C ILE A 169 8.93 9.25 12.27
N ILE A 170 9.58 10.41 12.13
CA ILE A 170 10.31 10.82 10.93
C ILE A 170 11.76 11.04 11.31
N LEU A 171 12.69 10.46 10.55
CA LEU A 171 14.13 10.67 10.66
C LEU A 171 14.63 11.50 9.48
N THR A 172 15.48 12.47 9.73
CA THR A 172 16.08 13.32 8.70
C THR A 172 17.57 13.06 8.48
N SER A 173 18.10 13.56 7.37
CA SER A 173 19.49 13.37 6.93
C SER A 173 20.54 13.98 7.87
N ILE A 174 20.15 14.88 8.76
CA ILE A 174 21.01 15.48 9.78
C ILE A 174 20.76 14.94 11.20
N GLY A 175 20.02 13.80 11.28
CA GLY A 175 19.78 13.10 12.55
C GLY A 175 18.67 13.67 13.41
N ARG A 176 17.85 14.62 12.92
CA ARG A 176 16.67 15.08 13.66
C ARG A 176 15.57 14.02 13.62
N ILE A 177 14.88 13.88 14.73
CA ILE A 177 13.75 12.98 14.90
C ILE A 177 12.51 13.78 15.26
N PHE A 178 11.43 13.57 14.52
CA PHE A 178 10.12 14.16 14.80
C PHE A 178 9.15 13.05 15.17
N LYS A 179 8.35 13.28 16.20
CA LYS A 179 7.26 12.39 16.62
C LYS A 179 5.92 13.09 16.53
N PHE A 180 4.93 12.45 15.90
CA PHE A 180 3.58 12.99 15.71
C PHE A 180 2.54 11.95 16.05
N ASN A 181 1.48 12.37 16.73
CA ASN A 181 0.29 11.54 16.93
C ASN A 181 -0.66 11.65 15.73
N LEU A 182 -1.07 10.51 15.18
CA LEU A 182 -1.90 10.44 13.97
C LEU A 182 -3.41 10.54 14.25
N SER A 183 -3.83 10.73 15.50
CA SER A 183 -5.25 10.87 15.83
C SER A 183 -5.88 12.08 15.14
N ASN A 184 -7.19 12.01 14.90
CA ASN A 184 -7.94 13.12 14.29
C ASN A 184 -7.93 14.40 15.13
N LYS A 185 -7.60 14.30 16.40
CA LYS A 185 -7.46 15.46 17.30
C LYS A 185 -6.31 16.38 16.88
N PHE A 186 -5.20 15.78 16.40
CA PHE A 186 -3.98 16.52 16.05
C PHE A 186 -3.79 16.65 14.54
N LEU A 187 -4.16 15.62 13.79
CA LEU A 187 -4.01 15.57 12.34
C LEU A 187 -5.35 15.21 11.69
N THR A 188 -6.15 16.23 11.42
CA THR A 188 -7.47 16.04 10.78
C THR A 188 -7.31 15.54 9.34
N PRO A 189 -8.20 14.64 8.89
CA PRO A 189 -8.22 14.21 7.49
C PRO A 189 -8.45 15.38 6.56
N THR A 190 -7.79 15.35 5.41
CA THR A 190 -7.86 16.38 4.38
C THR A 190 -8.46 15.84 3.08
N SER A 191 -8.92 16.72 2.21
CA SER A 191 -9.46 16.33 0.89
C SER A 191 -8.36 15.79 -0.04
N LYS A 192 -8.75 15.00 -1.04
CA LYS A 192 -7.83 14.44 -2.07
C LYS A 192 -7.02 15.53 -2.78
N GLN A 193 -7.55 16.74 -2.92
CA GLN A 193 -6.90 17.83 -3.67
C GLN A 193 -5.95 18.69 -2.84
N SER A 194 -5.90 18.53 -1.51
CA SER A 194 -5.02 19.32 -0.66
C SER A 194 -3.56 18.93 -0.83
N GLN A 195 -2.64 19.83 -0.48
CA GLN A 195 -1.20 19.55 -0.44
C GLN A 195 -0.76 18.89 0.87
N GLY A 196 -1.63 18.80 1.87
CA GLY A 196 -1.30 18.38 3.22
C GLY A 196 -0.70 19.51 4.08
N LEU A 197 -0.39 19.16 5.33
CA LEU A 197 0.15 20.07 6.34
C LEU A 197 1.67 19.86 6.49
N ILE A 198 2.42 20.94 6.70
CA ILE A 198 3.83 20.83 7.07
C ILE A 198 3.88 20.38 8.53
N ILE A 199 4.31 19.14 8.76
CA ILE A 199 4.49 18.59 10.10
C ILE A 199 5.97 18.57 10.50
N ALA A 200 6.88 18.44 9.55
CA ALA A 200 8.32 18.52 9.76
C ALA A 200 8.88 19.71 8.98
N LYS A 201 9.19 20.80 9.70
CA LYS A 201 9.86 21.96 9.09
C LYS A 201 11.34 21.65 8.91
N LEU A 202 11.72 21.36 7.66
CA LEU A 202 13.08 21.02 7.29
C LEU A 202 13.97 22.26 7.18
N LEU A 203 15.24 22.10 7.51
CA LEU A 203 16.29 23.11 7.27
C LEU A 203 16.74 23.06 5.79
N PRO A 204 17.46 24.12 5.32
CA PRO A 204 18.06 24.09 3.99
C PRO A 204 18.90 22.81 3.79
N SER A 205 18.74 22.14 2.67
CA SER A 205 19.42 20.89 2.30
C SER A 205 19.06 19.64 3.16
N GLU A 206 18.24 19.79 4.18
CA GLU A 206 17.76 18.66 4.98
C GLU A 206 16.72 17.84 4.19
N LYS A 207 16.81 16.53 4.31
CA LYS A 207 15.91 15.59 3.64
C LYS A 207 15.31 14.61 4.64
N ILE A 208 14.11 14.14 4.38
CA ILE A 208 13.54 12.98 5.07
C ILE A 208 14.27 11.74 4.57
N VAL A 209 14.77 10.92 5.47
CA VAL A 209 15.50 9.68 5.18
C VAL A 209 14.60 8.47 5.36
N SER A 210 13.80 8.47 6.42
CA SER A 210 12.93 7.33 6.76
C SER A 210 11.78 7.79 7.63
N CYS A 211 10.71 7.01 7.62
CA CYS A 211 9.66 7.12 8.62
C CYS A 211 9.15 5.75 9.04
N CYS A 212 8.56 5.67 10.20
CA CYS A 212 7.88 4.47 10.67
C CYS A 212 6.66 4.85 11.53
N THR A 213 5.73 3.92 11.63
CA THR A 213 4.57 4.04 12.51
C THR A 213 4.61 2.96 13.58
N PHE A 214 4.12 3.27 14.77
CA PHE A 214 3.99 2.30 15.85
C PHE A 214 2.68 2.55 16.62
N ASN A 215 2.19 1.51 17.27
CA ASN A 215 1.01 1.61 18.13
C ASN A 215 1.42 2.24 19.47
N ASN A 216 0.57 3.10 19.97
CA ASN A 216 0.69 3.63 21.33
C ASN A 216 0.26 2.59 22.35
#